data_989230680cd73add4f6325f6f176f0d4
#
_entry.id   989230680cd73add4f6325f6f176f0d4
#
_cell.length_a   1.000
_cell.length_b   1.000
_cell.length_c   1.000
_cell.angle_alpha   90.00
_cell.angle_beta   90.00
_cell.angle_gamma   90.00
#
_symmetry.space_group_name_H-M   'P 1'
#
loop_
_entity.id
_entity.type
_entity.pdbx_description
1 polymer ?
#
loop_
_entity_poly.entity_id
_entity_poly.type
_entity_poly.pdbx_seq_one_letter_code
_entity_poly.pdbx_strand_id
1 'polypeptide(L)'
;MAVKESSASKIKFKGVDALFGLSEEQECVREIPLDELDTFKNHPFKVFRDDKMEEMIESISEYGVLVPGIARPSNSGEKDYELVVGHRRKYACSELGLKTMPVIIRDMSDDEATVVMVDSNIQRENLLYSEKAFAYRMKYEALKRQGRRTDLTLVQVEPKLKKRWAAEMVGTEVGETMSTIKRYIRLTYLSNYLLEFVDKNELPFTVAVDLSYLKSNEQSLLLAFIGTTKKMPNGSQAKKLKELSQQKELTGED
;
A
#
# COMPACT_ATOMS: atom_id res chain seq x y z
N MET A 1 -18.63 41.96 37.94
CA MET A 1 -18.93 40.53 37.71
C MET A 1 -18.03 40.06 36.60
N ALA A 2 -16.99 39.30 36.92
CA ALA A 2 -16.04 38.77 35.95
C ALA A 2 -16.56 37.45 35.39
N VAL A 3 -16.74 37.37 34.06
CA VAL A 3 -17.15 36.16 33.36
C VAL A 3 -15.94 35.23 33.32
N LYS A 4 -16.05 34.06 33.95
CA LYS A 4 -15.06 32.98 33.88
C LYS A 4 -15.08 32.39 32.45
N GLU A 5 -14.01 32.59 31.70
CA GLU A 5 -13.80 31.87 30.46
C GLU A 5 -13.65 30.36 30.72
N SER A 6 -14.41 29.56 29.95
CA SER A 6 -14.47 28.13 30.03
C SER A 6 -13.15 27.51 29.55
N SER A 7 -12.60 26.56 30.32
CA SER A 7 -11.35 25.83 30.03
C SER A 7 -11.38 24.90 28.80
N ALA A 8 -12.47 24.90 28.03
CA ALA A 8 -12.64 24.00 26.86
C ALA A 8 -11.97 24.49 25.57
N SER A 9 -11.42 25.71 25.52
CA SER A 9 -10.82 26.29 24.29
C SER A 9 -9.33 26.02 24.13
N LYS A 10 -8.71 25.16 24.95
CA LYS A 10 -7.26 24.89 24.91
C LYS A 10 -6.86 23.48 24.51
N ILE A 11 -7.76 22.67 23.97
CA ILE A 11 -7.35 21.40 23.35
C ILE A 11 -7.06 21.69 21.88
N LYS A 12 -5.84 22.14 21.60
CA LYS A 12 -5.28 22.02 20.24
C LYS A 12 -5.06 20.53 20.00
N PHE A 13 -5.86 19.94 19.13
CA PHE A 13 -5.51 18.67 18.51
C PHE A 13 -4.16 18.88 17.82
N LYS A 14 -3.10 18.33 18.38
CA LYS A 14 -1.86 18.13 17.65
C LYS A 14 -2.17 17.06 16.62
N GLY A 15 -2.43 17.48 15.38
CA GLY A 15 -2.63 16.60 14.26
C GLY A 15 -1.42 15.69 14.07
N VAL A 16 -1.56 14.73 13.18
CA VAL A 16 -0.51 13.79 12.75
C VAL A 16 0.80 14.52 12.39
N ASP A 17 0.70 15.78 11.95
CA ASP A 17 1.81 16.68 11.61
C ASP A 17 2.81 16.93 12.76
N ALA A 18 2.35 16.93 14.02
CA ALA A 18 3.23 17.10 15.18
C ALA A 18 4.05 15.84 15.50
N LEU A 19 3.66 14.67 14.98
CA LEU A 19 4.37 13.41 15.17
C LEU A 19 5.57 13.28 14.23
N PHE A 20 5.54 14.00 13.10
CA PHE A 20 6.58 13.93 12.04
C PHE A 20 7.54 15.11 12.03
N GLY A 21 7.46 16.03 13.01
CA GLY A 21 8.40 17.16 13.13
C GLY A 21 8.39 18.11 11.92
N LEU A 22 7.26 18.20 11.22
CA LEU A 22 7.13 19.08 10.06
C LEU A 22 7.14 20.53 10.55
N SER A 23 8.15 21.27 10.16
CA SER A 23 8.22 22.71 10.30
C SER A 23 6.99 23.33 9.62
N GLU A 24 6.40 24.37 10.23
CA GLU A 24 5.30 25.18 9.69
C GLU A 24 5.72 25.99 8.43
N GLU A 25 6.39 25.37 7.48
CA GLU A 25 6.47 25.91 6.12
C GLU A 25 5.08 25.73 5.51
N GLN A 26 4.41 26.82 5.27
CA GLN A 26 3.04 26.90 4.75
C GLN A 26 2.90 25.95 3.57
N GLU A 27 2.19 24.84 3.78
CA GLU A 27 1.82 23.90 2.72
C GLU A 27 0.91 24.65 1.73
N CYS A 28 1.50 25.21 0.68
CA CYS A 28 0.74 25.90 -0.36
C CYS A 28 0.21 24.89 -1.37
N VAL A 29 -1.09 24.91 -1.61
CA VAL A 29 -1.71 24.22 -2.74
C VAL A 29 -1.26 24.92 -4.03
N ARG A 30 -0.75 24.17 -5.00
CA ARG A 30 -0.32 24.65 -6.32
C ARG A 30 -1.05 23.91 -7.41
N GLU A 31 -1.41 24.61 -8.47
CA GLU A 31 -1.93 24.02 -9.71
C GLU A 31 -0.74 23.45 -10.50
N ILE A 32 -0.63 22.14 -10.58
CA ILE A 32 0.45 21.46 -11.30
C ILE A 32 -0.09 20.81 -12.57
N PRO A 33 0.59 20.99 -13.72
CA PRO A 33 0.25 20.31 -14.97
C PRO A 33 0.25 18.78 -14.79
N LEU A 34 -0.75 18.09 -15.36
CA LEU A 34 -0.88 16.64 -15.21
C LEU A 34 0.27 15.87 -15.87
N ASP A 35 0.91 16.45 -16.86
CA ASP A 35 2.07 15.93 -17.57
C ASP A 35 3.38 16.07 -16.76
N GLU A 36 3.46 17.00 -15.82
CA GLU A 36 4.58 17.15 -14.88
C GLU A 36 4.49 16.21 -13.66
N LEU A 37 3.33 15.56 -13.46
CA LEU A 37 3.12 14.61 -12.38
C LEU A 37 3.43 13.19 -12.86
N ASP A 38 4.46 12.57 -12.30
CA ASP A 38 4.70 11.15 -12.51
C ASP A 38 3.91 10.28 -11.52
N THR A 39 3.75 9.01 -11.86
CA THR A 39 3.10 8.04 -10.98
C THR A 39 4.11 7.51 -9.97
N PHE A 40 3.70 7.37 -8.71
CA PHE A 40 4.55 6.79 -7.67
C PHE A 40 5.08 5.41 -8.08
N LYS A 41 6.38 5.22 -7.94
CA LYS A 41 7.07 4.00 -8.35
C LYS A 41 6.50 2.76 -7.62
N ASN A 42 6.15 1.73 -8.39
CA ASN A 42 5.58 0.48 -7.86
C ASN A 42 4.28 0.66 -7.06
N HIS A 43 3.45 1.63 -7.44
CA HIS A 43 2.15 1.89 -6.81
C HIS A 43 1.28 0.62 -6.82
N PRO A 44 0.92 0.04 -5.67
CA PRO A 44 0.25 -1.26 -5.62
C PRO A 44 -1.24 -1.19 -5.92
N PHE A 45 -1.85 -0.01 -5.75
CA PHE A 45 -3.28 0.19 -5.90
C PHE A 45 -3.63 0.52 -7.34
N LYS A 46 -4.49 -0.28 -7.93
CA LYS A 46 -4.95 -0.09 -9.30
C LYS A 46 -6.01 1.02 -9.37
N VAL A 47 -6.00 1.76 -10.45
CA VAL A 47 -7.06 2.72 -10.77
C VAL A 47 -8.03 2.01 -11.72
N PHE A 48 -9.24 1.74 -11.24
CA PHE A 48 -10.30 1.13 -12.03
C PHE A 48 -11.35 2.19 -12.37
N ARG A 49 -11.97 2.02 -13.54
CA ARG A 49 -13.19 2.75 -13.92
C ARG A 49 -14.38 2.00 -13.34
N ASP A 50 -14.73 2.34 -12.12
CA ASP A 50 -15.85 1.79 -11.34
C ASP A 50 -16.90 2.91 -11.10
N ASP A 51 -18.06 2.57 -10.55
CA ASP A 51 -19.13 3.52 -10.25
C ASP A 51 -18.62 4.69 -9.39
N LYS A 52 -17.75 4.40 -8.40
CA LYS A 52 -17.11 5.43 -7.56
C LYS A 52 -16.15 6.34 -8.36
N MET A 53 -15.62 5.89 -9.49
CA MET A 53 -14.82 6.74 -10.38
C MET A 53 -15.72 7.65 -11.20
N GLU A 54 -16.86 7.15 -11.70
CA GLU A 54 -17.84 7.98 -12.40
C GLU A 54 -18.39 9.08 -11.49
N GLU A 55 -18.76 8.75 -10.23
CA GLU A 55 -19.15 9.74 -9.22
C GLU A 55 -18.04 10.78 -8.97
N MET A 56 -16.77 10.37 -8.95
CA MET A 56 -15.65 11.29 -8.79
C MET A 56 -15.46 12.20 -10.00
N ILE A 57 -15.61 11.67 -11.22
CA ILE A 57 -15.54 12.44 -12.46
C ILE A 57 -16.66 13.48 -12.48
N GLU A 58 -17.89 13.10 -12.16
CA GLU A 58 -19.04 14.01 -12.08
C GLU A 58 -18.80 15.12 -11.05
N SER A 59 -18.37 14.75 -9.84
CA SER A 59 -18.05 15.70 -8.76
C SER A 59 -16.95 16.68 -9.17
N ILE A 60 -15.88 16.21 -9.83
CA ILE A 60 -14.78 17.08 -10.28
C ILE A 60 -15.25 17.98 -11.43
N SER A 61 -16.13 17.51 -12.30
CA SER A 61 -16.74 18.32 -13.37
C SER A 61 -17.56 19.47 -12.82
N GLU A 62 -18.29 19.24 -11.72
CA GLU A 62 -19.20 20.25 -11.13
C GLU A 62 -18.48 21.21 -10.17
N TYR A 63 -17.61 20.68 -9.30
CA TYR A 63 -17.01 21.44 -8.19
C TYR A 63 -15.50 21.62 -8.30
N GLY A 64 -14.86 21.04 -9.31
CA GLY A 64 -13.39 20.94 -9.35
C GLY A 64 -12.83 19.96 -8.33
N VAL A 65 -11.51 19.92 -8.21
CA VAL A 65 -10.82 19.06 -7.26
C VAL A 65 -10.83 19.71 -5.87
N LEU A 66 -11.76 19.31 -5.01
CA LEU A 66 -11.96 19.88 -3.67
C LEU A 66 -10.81 19.52 -2.70
N VAL A 67 -10.26 18.34 -2.80
CA VAL A 67 -9.15 17.88 -1.96
C VAL A 67 -7.89 17.76 -2.81
N PRO A 68 -6.82 18.52 -2.53
CA PRO A 68 -5.61 18.48 -3.34
C PRO A 68 -4.91 17.13 -3.27
N GLY A 69 -4.13 16.78 -4.31
CA GLY A 69 -3.19 15.68 -4.27
C GLY A 69 -2.00 15.98 -3.35
N ILE A 70 -1.16 14.97 -3.10
CA ILE A 70 0.14 15.16 -2.46
C ILE A 70 1.21 14.66 -3.42
N ALA A 71 2.18 15.50 -3.72
CA ALA A 71 3.33 15.17 -4.56
C ALA A 71 4.63 15.56 -3.88
N ARG A 72 5.73 15.01 -4.37
CA ARG A 72 7.09 15.40 -3.97
C ARG A 72 7.91 15.74 -5.20
N PRO A 73 9.03 16.46 -5.07
CA PRO A 73 10.01 16.60 -6.14
C PRO A 73 10.44 15.24 -6.67
N SER A 74 10.47 15.06 -7.99
CA SER A 74 10.85 13.78 -8.59
C SER A 74 12.35 13.53 -8.50
N ASN A 75 12.74 12.32 -8.13
CA ASN A 75 14.14 11.88 -8.15
C ASN A 75 14.52 11.20 -9.47
N SER A 76 13.56 10.96 -10.38
CA SER A 76 13.80 10.26 -11.66
C SER A 76 14.36 11.18 -12.75
N GLY A 77 14.12 12.49 -12.66
CA GLY A 77 14.54 13.49 -13.66
C GLY A 77 13.73 13.49 -14.96
N GLU A 78 12.71 12.64 -15.09
CA GLU A 78 11.82 12.60 -16.26
C GLU A 78 10.69 13.62 -16.16
N LYS A 79 10.17 13.84 -14.94
CA LYS A 79 9.14 14.84 -14.62
C LYS A 79 9.52 15.57 -13.35
N ASP A 80 8.93 16.75 -13.16
CA ASP A 80 9.29 17.59 -12.03
C ASP A 80 8.81 17.04 -10.69
N TYR A 81 7.67 16.34 -10.69
CA TYR A 81 7.01 15.85 -9.47
C TYR A 81 6.58 14.39 -9.58
N GLU A 82 6.63 13.68 -8.46
CA GLU A 82 6.07 12.33 -8.27
C GLU A 82 4.83 12.42 -7.38
N LEU A 83 3.67 12.01 -7.94
CA LEU A 83 2.39 12.02 -7.23
C LEU A 83 2.33 10.87 -6.23
N VAL A 84 2.28 11.19 -4.93
CA VAL A 84 2.21 10.22 -3.83
C VAL A 84 0.76 9.86 -3.50
N VAL A 85 -0.14 10.86 -3.46
CA VAL A 85 -1.57 10.69 -3.16
C VAL A 85 -2.40 11.42 -4.19
N GLY A 86 -3.47 10.77 -4.70
CA GLY A 86 -4.44 11.41 -5.60
C GLY A 86 -4.47 10.84 -7.02
N HIS A 87 -3.95 9.63 -7.26
CA HIS A 87 -3.92 8.98 -8.57
C HIS A 87 -5.31 8.88 -9.22
N ARG A 88 -6.38 8.57 -8.44
CA ARG A 88 -7.76 8.54 -8.96
C ARG A 88 -8.22 9.94 -9.40
N ARG A 89 -7.87 10.99 -8.64
CA ARG A 89 -8.19 12.39 -9.01
C ARG A 89 -7.44 12.82 -10.25
N LYS A 90 -6.15 12.48 -10.37
CA LYS A 90 -5.37 12.71 -11.60
C LYS A 90 -6.01 12.03 -12.79
N TYR A 91 -6.45 10.78 -12.66
CA TYR A 91 -7.15 10.05 -13.71
C TYR A 91 -8.46 10.75 -14.10
N ALA A 92 -9.30 11.13 -13.13
CA ALA A 92 -10.55 11.84 -13.39
C ALA A 92 -10.32 13.20 -14.06
N CYS A 93 -9.31 13.97 -13.63
CA CYS A 93 -8.92 15.23 -14.32
C CYS A 93 -8.52 14.98 -15.78
N SER A 94 -7.78 13.91 -16.05
CA SER A 94 -7.38 13.53 -17.41
C SER A 94 -8.59 13.17 -18.28
N GLU A 95 -9.56 12.40 -17.76
CA GLU A 95 -10.79 12.04 -18.46
C GLU A 95 -11.64 13.28 -18.81
N LEU A 96 -11.64 14.29 -17.94
CA LEU A 96 -12.31 15.57 -18.17
C LEU A 96 -11.52 16.53 -19.07
N GLY A 97 -10.33 16.17 -19.52
CA GLY A 97 -9.47 17.03 -20.34
C GLY A 97 -8.91 18.24 -19.60
N LEU A 98 -8.89 18.22 -18.25
CA LEU A 98 -8.25 19.26 -17.45
C LEU A 98 -6.73 19.18 -17.64
N LYS A 99 -6.06 20.34 -17.65
CA LYS A 99 -4.62 20.43 -17.87
C LYS A 99 -3.83 20.36 -16.57
N THR A 100 -4.43 20.80 -15.46
CA THR A 100 -3.80 20.89 -14.15
C THR A 100 -4.65 20.21 -13.09
N MET A 101 -4.06 19.96 -11.94
CA MET A 101 -4.78 19.62 -10.70
C MET A 101 -4.10 20.27 -9.49
N PRO A 102 -4.89 20.61 -8.44
CA PRO A 102 -4.32 21.14 -7.19
C PRO A 102 -3.54 20.06 -6.44
N VAL A 103 -2.29 20.38 -6.05
CA VAL A 103 -1.39 19.49 -5.30
C VAL A 103 -0.69 20.25 -4.19
N ILE A 104 -0.45 19.59 -3.09
CA ILE A 104 0.46 20.01 -2.04
C ILE A 104 1.82 19.36 -2.32
N ILE A 105 2.87 20.16 -2.46
CA ILE A 105 4.22 19.65 -2.65
C ILE A 105 4.89 19.55 -1.29
N ARG A 106 5.36 18.34 -0.96
CA ARG A 106 6.10 18.04 0.26
C ARG A 106 7.44 17.41 -0.08
N ASP A 107 8.49 17.85 0.58
CA ASP A 107 9.77 17.15 0.51
C ASP A 107 9.71 15.93 1.41
N MET A 108 9.86 14.74 0.83
CA MET A 108 9.76 13.44 1.49
C MET A 108 10.78 12.46 0.94
N SER A 109 11.38 11.69 1.83
CA SER A 109 12.16 10.52 1.43
C SER A 109 11.27 9.43 0.80
N ASP A 110 11.87 8.45 0.12
CA ASP A 110 11.16 7.31 -0.47
C ASP A 110 10.37 6.50 0.56
N ASP A 111 10.91 6.36 1.78
CA ASP A 111 10.27 5.61 2.85
C ASP A 111 9.06 6.37 3.41
N GLU A 112 9.17 7.70 3.61
CA GLU A 112 8.05 8.54 4.05
C GLU A 112 6.95 8.60 3.00
N ALA A 113 7.29 8.82 1.73
CA ALA A 113 6.34 8.80 0.64
C ALA A 113 5.62 7.45 0.51
N THR A 114 6.34 6.34 0.71
CA THR A 114 5.74 4.99 0.73
C THR A 114 4.72 4.85 1.86
N VAL A 115 5.04 5.31 3.08
CA VAL A 115 4.11 5.25 4.22
C VAL A 115 2.86 6.09 3.93
N VAL A 116 3.03 7.34 3.52
CA VAL A 116 1.92 8.26 3.19
C VAL A 116 1.02 7.69 2.09
N MET A 117 1.62 7.14 1.02
CA MET A 117 0.89 6.50 -0.09
C MET A 117 0.06 5.32 0.41
N VAL A 118 0.62 4.43 1.22
CA VAL A 118 -0.09 3.27 1.74
C VAL A 118 -1.22 3.71 2.67
N ASP A 119 -0.96 4.62 3.62
CA ASP A 119 -1.94 5.05 4.61
C ASP A 119 -3.15 5.74 3.97
N SER A 120 -2.92 6.54 2.94
CA SER A 120 -4.00 7.21 2.21
C SER A 120 -4.91 6.25 1.42
N ASN A 121 -4.46 5.02 1.15
CA ASN A 121 -5.19 4.05 0.35
C ASN A 121 -5.72 2.86 1.15
N ILE A 122 -5.09 2.51 2.29
CA ILE A 122 -5.42 1.29 3.05
C ILE A 122 -6.84 1.30 3.64
N GLN A 123 -7.41 2.50 3.84
CA GLN A 123 -8.76 2.70 4.34
C GLN A 123 -9.85 2.52 3.27
N ARG A 124 -9.46 2.27 2.01
CA ARG A 124 -10.43 2.04 0.95
C ARG A 124 -11.20 0.75 1.19
N GLU A 125 -12.49 0.80 0.99
CA GLU A 125 -13.32 -0.39 0.87
C GLU A 125 -12.90 -1.19 -0.37
N ASN A 126 -13.08 -2.51 -0.34
CA ASN A 126 -12.88 -3.42 -1.48
C ASN A 126 -11.46 -3.46 -2.07
N LEU A 127 -10.41 -3.28 -1.25
CA LEU A 127 -9.04 -3.56 -1.69
C LEU A 127 -8.86 -5.05 -1.99
N LEU A 128 -8.23 -5.34 -3.13
CA LEU A 128 -7.87 -6.70 -3.52
C LEU A 128 -6.84 -7.30 -2.54
N TYR A 129 -6.82 -8.62 -2.42
CA TYR A 129 -5.82 -9.31 -1.59
C TYR A 129 -4.39 -9.00 -2.05
N SER A 130 -4.17 -8.95 -3.36
CA SER A 130 -2.88 -8.56 -3.94
C SER A 130 -2.49 -7.14 -3.55
N GLU A 131 -3.41 -6.17 -3.66
CA GLU A 131 -3.16 -4.77 -3.29
C GLU A 131 -2.77 -4.65 -1.81
N LYS A 132 -3.53 -5.29 -0.90
CA LYS A 132 -3.20 -5.34 0.53
C LYS A 132 -1.83 -5.99 0.78
N ALA A 133 -1.53 -7.09 0.09
CA ALA A 133 -0.28 -7.80 0.25
C ALA A 133 0.94 -6.93 -0.12
N PHE A 134 0.92 -6.29 -1.27
CA PHE A 134 2.00 -5.41 -1.71
C PHE A 134 2.07 -4.13 -0.88
N ALA A 135 0.94 -3.50 -0.53
CA ALA A 135 0.89 -2.32 0.32
C ALA A 135 1.51 -2.59 1.70
N TYR A 136 1.09 -3.67 2.37
CA TYR A 136 1.65 -4.06 3.67
C TYR A 136 3.15 -4.37 3.59
N ARG A 137 3.59 -5.04 2.52
CA ARG A 137 5.01 -5.30 2.29
C ARG A 137 5.80 -4.01 2.13
N MET A 138 5.33 -3.08 1.29
CA MET A 138 5.99 -1.80 1.05
C MET A 138 6.12 -0.99 2.34
N LYS A 139 5.02 -0.83 3.08
CA LYS A 139 5.03 -0.12 4.36
C LYS A 139 5.92 -0.80 5.40
N TYR A 140 5.85 -2.12 5.52
CA TYR A 140 6.72 -2.89 6.42
C TYR A 140 8.20 -2.69 6.11
N GLU A 141 8.59 -2.73 4.84
CA GLU A 141 10.00 -2.51 4.45
C GLU A 141 10.43 -1.05 4.64
N ALA A 142 9.56 -0.07 4.40
CA ALA A 142 9.82 1.34 4.67
C ALA A 142 10.06 1.59 6.16
N LEU A 143 9.16 1.15 7.04
CA LEU A 143 9.30 1.28 8.49
C LEU A 143 10.57 0.58 9.02
N LYS A 144 10.90 -0.58 8.48
CA LYS A 144 12.12 -1.30 8.84
C LYS A 144 13.40 -0.53 8.45
N ARG A 145 13.38 0.23 7.35
CA ARG A 145 14.51 1.10 6.93
C ARG A 145 14.56 2.37 7.78
N GLN A 146 13.43 3.00 8.07
CA GLN A 146 13.35 4.16 8.98
C GLN A 146 13.87 3.83 10.37
N GLY A 147 13.52 2.68 10.95
CA GLY A 147 14.05 2.21 12.23
C GLY A 147 15.57 1.99 12.26
N ARG A 148 16.24 1.97 11.10
CA ARG A 148 17.72 1.98 11.03
C ARG A 148 18.32 3.39 11.12
N ARG A 149 17.58 4.43 10.69
CA ARG A 149 18.06 5.84 10.71
C ARG A 149 17.95 6.49 12.08
N THR A 150 16.97 6.09 12.89
CA THR A 150 16.82 6.56 14.29
C THR A 150 17.86 5.98 15.24
N ASP A 151 18.65 5.00 14.83
CA ASP A 151 19.69 4.34 15.64
C ASP A 151 21.00 5.13 15.80
N LEU A 152 21.06 6.40 15.39
CA LEU A 152 22.24 7.26 15.67
C LEU A 152 22.36 7.61 17.16
N THR A 153 21.43 7.19 18.02
CA THR A 153 21.47 7.34 19.46
C THR A 153 21.30 6.00 20.20
N LEU A 154 22.41 5.32 20.48
CA LEU A 154 22.75 4.57 21.70
C LEU A 154 22.20 3.14 21.96
N VAL A 155 21.35 2.50 21.18
CA VAL A 155 21.07 1.06 21.42
C VAL A 155 20.94 0.31 20.09
N GLN A 156 21.83 -0.66 19.85
CA GLN A 156 21.68 -1.64 18.76
C GLN A 156 20.49 -2.54 19.06
N VAL A 157 19.29 -2.17 18.55
CA VAL A 157 18.10 -3.02 18.66
C VAL A 157 18.28 -4.24 17.76
N GLU A 158 18.12 -5.44 18.33
CA GLU A 158 18.26 -6.70 17.59
C GLU A 158 17.38 -6.73 16.31
N PRO A 159 17.89 -7.25 15.18
CA PRO A 159 17.12 -7.31 13.92
C PRO A 159 15.75 -8.00 14.03
N LYS A 160 15.60 -8.96 14.95
CA LYS A 160 14.33 -9.65 15.23
C LYS A 160 13.30 -8.72 15.87
N LEU A 161 13.71 -7.85 16.78
CA LEU A 161 12.83 -6.86 17.44
C LEU A 161 12.34 -5.80 16.45
N LYS A 162 13.22 -5.31 15.56
CA LYS A 162 12.85 -4.36 14.50
C LYS A 162 11.81 -4.92 13.52
N LYS A 163 11.97 -6.17 13.10
CA LYS A 163 11.00 -6.87 12.24
C LYS A 163 9.66 -7.07 12.95
N ARG A 164 9.67 -7.37 14.24
CA ARG A 164 8.47 -7.52 15.05
C ARG A 164 7.75 -6.18 15.17
N TRP A 165 8.48 -5.13 15.55
CA TRP A 165 7.95 -3.76 15.68
C TRP A 165 7.30 -3.25 14.38
N ALA A 166 7.98 -3.35 13.24
CA ALA A 166 7.43 -2.89 11.96
C ALA A 166 6.12 -3.62 11.59
N ALA A 167 6.04 -4.94 11.80
CA ALA A 167 4.82 -5.69 11.53
C ALA A 167 3.69 -5.38 12.53
N GLU A 168 4.04 -5.04 13.77
CA GLU A 168 3.12 -4.64 14.82
C GLU A 168 2.54 -3.24 14.56
N MET A 169 3.39 -2.31 14.12
CA MET A 169 2.97 -0.96 13.70
C MET A 169 1.97 -1.01 12.54
N VAL A 170 2.32 -1.71 11.45
CA VAL A 170 1.39 -1.88 10.32
C VAL A 170 0.07 -2.49 10.79
N GLY A 171 0.12 -3.52 11.64
CA GLY A 171 -1.08 -4.19 12.13
C GLY A 171 -1.97 -3.28 12.98
N THR A 172 -1.38 -2.51 13.90
CA THR A 172 -2.12 -1.59 14.79
C THR A 172 -2.89 -0.53 14.00
N GLU A 173 -2.27 0.04 12.96
CA GLU A 173 -2.87 1.10 12.17
C GLU A 173 -4.04 0.64 11.28
N VAL A 174 -4.01 -0.62 10.85
CA VAL A 174 -5.07 -1.20 10.00
C VAL A 174 -6.06 -2.09 10.77
N GLY A 175 -5.90 -2.20 12.08
CA GLY A 175 -6.75 -3.04 12.93
C GLY A 175 -6.53 -4.55 12.75
N GLU A 176 -5.35 -4.96 12.23
CA GLU A 176 -5.02 -6.36 11.94
C GLU A 176 -3.94 -6.89 12.89
N THR A 177 -3.92 -8.20 13.10
CA THR A 177 -2.86 -8.81 13.90
C THR A 177 -1.53 -8.85 13.14
N MET A 178 -0.40 -8.81 13.87
CA MET A 178 0.93 -9.03 13.30
C MET A 178 1.01 -10.33 12.49
N SER A 179 0.30 -11.37 12.91
CA SER A 179 0.23 -12.65 12.19
C SER A 179 -0.46 -12.50 10.84
N THR A 180 -1.57 -11.78 10.80
CA THR A 180 -2.32 -11.48 9.56
C THR A 180 -1.45 -10.68 8.59
N ILE A 181 -0.76 -9.63 9.07
CA ILE A 181 0.16 -8.83 8.26
C ILE A 181 1.26 -9.70 7.62
N LYS A 182 1.88 -10.59 8.39
CA LYS A 182 2.89 -11.51 7.86
C LYS A 182 2.33 -12.46 6.80
N ARG A 183 1.08 -12.92 6.94
CA ARG A 183 0.41 -13.76 5.95
C ARG A 183 0.12 -12.99 4.66
N TYR A 184 -0.34 -11.74 4.75
CA TYR A 184 -0.49 -10.86 3.57
C TYR A 184 0.86 -10.64 2.88
N ILE A 185 1.90 -10.25 3.62
CA ILE A 185 3.24 -10.08 3.06
C ILE A 185 3.71 -11.38 2.38
N ARG A 186 3.37 -12.54 2.93
CA ARG A 186 3.73 -13.82 2.34
C ARG A 186 3.07 -14.04 0.97
N LEU A 187 1.85 -13.55 0.72
CA LEU A 187 1.20 -13.63 -0.58
C LEU A 187 2.02 -12.99 -1.72
N THR A 188 2.87 -11.99 -1.43
CA THR A 188 3.69 -11.35 -2.47
C THR A 188 4.75 -12.27 -3.09
N TYR A 189 4.89 -13.50 -2.60
CA TYR A 189 5.76 -14.54 -3.18
C TYR A 189 5.01 -15.46 -4.13
N LEU A 190 3.70 -15.31 -4.29
CA LEU A 190 2.96 -15.99 -5.34
C LEU A 190 3.21 -15.35 -6.70
N SER A 191 3.11 -16.16 -7.74
CA SER A 191 3.06 -15.67 -9.13
C SER A 191 1.81 -14.81 -9.33
N ASN A 192 1.88 -13.85 -10.25
CA ASN A 192 0.76 -12.94 -10.53
C ASN A 192 -0.52 -13.70 -10.91
N TYR A 193 -0.39 -14.80 -11.66
CA TYR A 193 -1.53 -15.64 -12.06
C TYR A 193 -2.23 -16.29 -10.86
N LEU A 194 -1.48 -16.78 -9.86
CA LEU A 194 -2.06 -17.34 -8.64
C LEU A 194 -2.70 -16.24 -7.77
N LEU A 195 -2.11 -15.04 -7.75
CA LEU A 195 -2.69 -13.88 -7.06
C LEU A 195 -4.03 -13.45 -7.69
N GLU A 196 -4.16 -13.52 -9.01
CA GLU A 196 -5.43 -13.23 -9.70
C GLU A 196 -6.56 -14.16 -9.25
N PHE A 197 -6.28 -15.46 -9.04
CA PHE A 197 -7.28 -16.38 -8.48
C PHE A 197 -7.68 -16.01 -7.05
N VAL A 198 -6.73 -15.49 -6.24
CA VAL A 198 -7.04 -15.00 -4.89
C VAL A 198 -7.92 -13.75 -4.96
N ASP A 199 -7.58 -12.82 -5.82
CA ASP A 199 -8.33 -11.57 -6.01
C ASP A 199 -9.77 -11.82 -6.51
N LYS A 200 -9.96 -12.86 -7.32
CA LYS A 200 -11.28 -13.32 -7.80
C LYS A 200 -12.04 -14.19 -6.78
N ASN A 201 -11.48 -14.44 -5.59
CA ASN A 201 -11.98 -15.36 -4.59
C ASN A 201 -12.14 -16.83 -5.07
N GLU A 202 -11.46 -17.21 -6.15
CA GLU A 202 -11.40 -18.59 -6.66
C GLU A 202 -10.40 -19.45 -5.86
N LEU A 203 -9.38 -18.84 -5.29
CA LEU A 203 -8.38 -19.45 -4.41
C LEU A 203 -8.48 -18.83 -3.00
N PRO A 204 -8.86 -19.61 -1.96
CA PRO A 204 -8.98 -19.10 -0.61
C PRO A 204 -7.65 -18.54 -0.07
N PHE A 205 -7.70 -17.41 0.65
CA PHE A 205 -6.52 -16.73 1.23
C PHE A 205 -5.59 -17.67 2.00
N THR A 206 -6.15 -18.58 2.82
CA THR A 206 -5.35 -19.51 3.63
C THR A 206 -4.59 -20.51 2.77
N VAL A 207 -5.22 -21.02 1.70
CA VAL A 207 -4.62 -21.93 0.72
C VAL A 207 -3.50 -21.22 -0.03
N ALA A 208 -3.76 -20.00 -0.49
CA ALA A 208 -2.79 -19.16 -1.19
C ALA A 208 -1.53 -18.87 -0.34
N VAL A 209 -1.70 -18.62 0.97
CA VAL A 209 -0.57 -18.44 1.90
C VAL A 209 0.28 -19.70 1.96
N ASP A 210 -0.31 -20.91 2.01
CA ASP A 210 0.48 -22.16 2.01
C ASP A 210 1.18 -22.38 0.65
N LEU A 211 0.52 -22.12 -0.45
CA LEU A 211 1.11 -22.23 -1.81
C LEU A 211 2.22 -21.20 -2.06
N SER A 212 2.23 -20.08 -1.34
CA SER A 212 3.31 -19.09 -1.45
C SER A 212 4.67 -19.59 -0.98
N TYR A 213 4.73 -20.76 -0.33
CA TYR A 213 5.98 -21.40 0.07
C TYR A 213 6.61 -22.27 -1.04
N LEU A 214 5.87 -22.54 -2.10
CA LEU A 214 6.35 -23.22 -3.30
C LEU A 214 7.40 -22.37 -4.04
N LYS A 215 8.37 -23.01 -4.66
CA LYS A 215 9.34 -22.36 -5.53
C LYS A 215 8.67 -21.94 -6.85
N SER A 216 9.29 -21.02 -7.59
CA SER A 216 8.71 -20.49 -8.83
C SER A 216 8.41 -21.57 -9.89
N ASN A 217 9.28 -22.59 -10.05
CA ASN A 217 9.03 -23.70 -10.94
C ASN A 217 7.85 -24.59 -10.48
N GLU A 218 7.71 -24.83 -9.18
CA GLU A 218 6.62 -25.60 -8.59
C GLU A 218 5.28 -24.85 -8.75
N GLN A 219 5.28 -23.54 -8.58
CA GLN A 219 4.10 -22.70 -8.85
C GLN A 219 3.70 -22.76 -10.34
N SER A 220 4.67 -22.81 -11.26
CA SER A 220 4.40 -22.94 -12.70
C SER A 220 3.78 -24.28 -13.03
N LEU A 221 4.26 -25.38 -12.42
CA LEU A 221 3.68 -26.73 -12.58
C LEU A 221 2.24 -26.77 -12.04
N LEU A 222 2.00 -26.16 -10.86
CA LEU A 222 0.66 -26.05 -10.29
C LEU A 222 -0.29 -25.28 -11.22
N LEU A 223 0.18 -24.18 -11.82
CA LEU A 223 -0.62 -23.40 -12.79
C LEU A 223 -0.97 -24.23 -14.03
N ALA A 224 -0.01 -25.01 -14.56
CA ALA A 224 -0.25 -25.92 -15.67
C ALA A 224 -1.30 -26.98 -15.32
N PHE A 225 -1.22 -27.55 -14.12
CA PHE A 225 -2.20 -28.51 -13.60
C PHE A 225 -3.59 -27.88 -13.49
N ILE A 226 -3.70 -26.67 -12.90
CA ILE A 226 -4.97 -25.94 -12.80
C ILE A 226 -5.53 -25.64 -14.20
N GLY A 227 -4.67 -25.22 -15.13
CA GLY A 227 -5.05 -24.96 -16.52
C GLY A 227 -5.66 -26.15 -17.23
N THR A 228 -5.11 -27.36 -16.98
CA THR A 228 -5.56 -28.62 -17.59
C THR A 228 -6.80 -29.18 -16.90
N THR A 229 -6.80 -29.26 -15.59
CA THR A 229 -7.84 -29.94 -14.82
C THR A 229 -9.03 -29.05 -14.42
N LYS A 230 -8.84 -27.73 -14.48
CA LYS A 230 -9.77 -26.70 -13.95
C LYS A 230 -10.10 -26.88 -12.46
N LYS A 231 -9.24 -27.57 -11.70
CA LYS A 231 -9.42 -27.82 -10.27
C LYS A 231 -8.42 -27.01 -9.45
N MET A 232 -8.93 -26.33 -8.44
CA MET A 232 -8.09 -25.62 -7.45
C MET A 232 -7.70 -26.57 -6.33
N PRO A 233 -6.46 -26.44 -5.78
CA PRO A 233 -6.04 -27.22 -4.62
C PRO A 233 -6.84 -26.82 -3.39
N ASN A 234 -7.21 -27.81 -2.58
CA ASN A 234 -7.81 -27.58 -1.26
C ASN A 234 -6.73 -27.33 -0.17
N GLY A 235 -7.19 -26.99 1.05
CA GLY A 235 -6.27 -26.68 2.15
C GLY A 235 -5.34 -27.83 2.56
N SER A 236 -5.83 -29.08 2.48
CA SER A 236 -5.00 -30.26 2.82
C SER A 236 -3.92 -30.51 1.76
N GLN A 237 -4.28 -30.36 0.48
CA GLN A 237 -3.34 -30.48 -0.65
C GLN A 237 -2.28 -29.37 -0.59
N ALA A 238 -2.69 -28.11 -0.36
CA ALA A 238 -1.75 -27.00 -0.26
C ALA A 238 -0.73 -27.18 0.88
N LYS A 239 -1.18 -27.69 2.04
CA LYS A 239 -0.27 -28.01 3.15
C LYS A 239 0.72 -29.11 2.76
N LYS A 240 0.24 -30.19 2.13
CA LYS A 240 1.10 -31.28 1.68
C LYS A 240 2.12 -30.79 0.65
N LEU A 241 1.70 -30.01 -0.35
CA LEU A 241 2.61 -29.42 -1.34
C LEU A 241 3.67 -28.54 -0.69
N LYS A 242 3.29 -27.71 0.28
CA LYS A 242 4.22 -26.89 1.06
C LYS A 242 5.24 -27.75 1.82
N GLU A 243 4.81 -28.81 2.49
CA GLU A 243 5.69 -29.74 3.24
C GLU A 243 6.70 -30.41 2.30
N LEU A 244 6.24 -30.97 1.19
CA LEU A 244 7.08 -31.58 0.16
C LEU A 244 8.10 -30.60 -0.44
N SER A 245 7.64 -29.38 -0.78
CA SER A 245 8.54 -28.33 -1.29
C SER A 245 9.62 -27.94 -0.29
N GLN A 246 9.29 -27.88 1.02
CA GLN A 246 10.25 -27.58 2.08
C GLN A 246 11.25 -28.72 2.31
N GLN A 247 10.83 -29.97 2.16
CA GLN A 247 11.68 -31.17 2.23
C GLN A 247 12.50 -31.38 0.97
N LYS A 248 12.26 -30.61 -0.11
CA LYS A 248 12.85 -30.75 -1.45
C LYS A 248 12.50 -32.08 -2.15
N GLU A 249 11.38 -32.67 -1.78
CA GLU A 249 10.88 -33.94 -2.30
C GLU A 249 9.75 -33.78 -3.33
N LEU A 250 9.35 -32.53 -3.67
CA LEU A 250 8.27 -32.28 -4.61
C LEU A 250 8.71 -32.65 -6.04
N THR A 251 7.98 -33.59 -6.64
CA THR A 251 8.12 -33.99 -8.02
C THR A 251 6.93 -33.53 -8.87
N GLY A 252 7.00 -33.67 -10.19
CA GLY A 252 5.92 -33.32 -11.11
C GLY A 252 4.72 -34.27 -11.06
N GLU A 253 4.80 -35.38 -10.30
CA GLU A 253 3.76 -36.38 -10.13
C GLU A 253 2.87 -36.15 -8.89
N ASP A 254 3.31 -35.28 -7.96
CA ASP A 254 2.60 -34.92 -6.73
C ASP A 254 1.45 -33.91 -7.00
#